data_6788f83c4c275fd3bd050eac91298fb0
#
_entry.id   6788f83c4c275fd3bd050eac91298fb0
#
_cell.length_a   1.000
_cell.length_b   1.000
_cell.length_c   1.000
_cell.angle_alpha   90.00
_cell.angle_beta   90.00
_cell.angle_gamma   90.00
#
_symmetry.space_group_name_H-M   'P 1'
#
loop_
_entity.id
_entity.type
_entity.pdbx_description
1 polymer ?
#
loop_
_entity_poly.entity_id
_entity_poly.type
_entity_poly.pdbx_seq_one_letter_code
_entity_poly.pdbx_strand_id
1 'polypeptide(L)'
;GMEYFFGKVTMYTSFNIEARDMILYFMRKYFKDTERLVEPITPLEIHIDDNKLGKILCGNNYDEDYRILSRYVREHGENIPPLVNAYMSLSPSMKSFGTAINPGFGGVEETAILIKIADVYETKKARHISTYIPRILRLRKF
;
A
#
# COMPACT_ATOMS: atom_id res chain seq x y z
N GLY A 1 -16.01 -13.17 13.44
CA GLY A 1 -14.72 -12.51 13.48
C GLY A 1 -14.50 -11.53 12.35
N MET A 2 -13.39 -10.86 12.43
CA MET A 2 -12.99 -9.90 11.42
C MET A 2 -12.41 -10.65 10.21
N GLU A 3 -12.98 -10.43 9.03
CA GLU A 3 -12.51 -11.08 7.79
C GLU A 3 -11.55 -10.20 7.00
N TYR A 4 -11.76 -8.89 7.04
CA TYR A 4 -11.01 -7.93 6.25
C TYR A 4 -10.58 -6.75 7.11
N PHE A 5 -9.44 -6.18 6.72
CA PHE A 5 -8.95 -4.91 7.23
C PHE A 5 -8.92 -3.91 6.09
N PHE A 6 -9.60 -2.78 6.27
CA PHE A 6 -9.59 -1.67 5.33
C PHE A 6 -8.77 -0.53 5.93
N GLY A 7 -7.81 -0.02 5.18
CA GLY A 7 -6.96 1.05 5.63
C GLY A 7 -6.64 2.05 4.53
N LYS A 8 -5.92 3.09 4.92
CA LYS A 8 -5.43 4.11 3.99
C LYS A 8 -3.95 4.35 4.23
N VAL A 9 -3.21 4.55 3.16
CA VAL A 9 -1.86 5.06 3.21
C VAL A 9 -1.87 6.50 2.76
N THR A 10 -1.20 7.36 3.51
CA THR A 10 -1.20 8.80 3.28
C THR A 10 0.19 9.24 2.84
N MET A 11 0.23 10.00 1.75
CA MET A 11 1.44 10.68 1.31
C MET A 11 1.21 12.18 1.31
N TYR A 12 2.15 12.92 1.92
CA TYR A 12 2.05 14.37 2.00
C TYR A 12 2.41 15.01 0.66
N THR A 13 1.85 16.18 0.41
CA THR A 13 2.09 16.94 -0.83
C THR A 13 3.56 17.34 -1.01
N SER A 14 4.33 17.39 0.07
CA SER A 14 5.78 17.64 0.04
C SER A 14 6.61 16.45 -0.40
N PHE A 15 6.00 15.27 -0.52
CA PHE A 15 6.70 14.07 -0.96
C PHE A 15 7.14 14.20 -2.42
N ASN A 16 8.34 13.73 -2.73
CA ASN A 16 8.87 13.80 -4.10
C ASN A 16 7.92 13.08 -5.07
N ILE A 17 7.54 13.79 -6.15
CA ILE A 17 6.55 13.29 -7.11
C ILE A 17 7.04 12.04 -7.84
N GLU A 18 8.30 12.00 -8.24
CA GLU A 18 8.85 10.84 -8.95
C GLU A 18 8.89 9.60 -8.05
N ALA A 19 9.26 9.77 -6.79
CA ALA A 19 9.24 8.71 -5.80
C ALA A 19 7.80 8.23 -5.54
N ARG A 20 6.86 9.17 -5.39
CA ARG A 20 5.44 8.87 -5.25
C ARG A 20 4.91 8.02 -6.41
N ASP A 21 5.19 8.47 -7.62
CA ASP A 21 4.71 7.80 -8.82
C ASP A 21 5.26 6.38 -8.93
N MET A 22 6.52 6.17 -8.57
CA MET A 22 7.09 4.83 -8.56
C MET A 22 6.45 3.93 -7.51
N ILE A 23 6.17 4.44 -6.32
CA ILE A 23 5.48 3.68 -5.27
C ILE A 23 4.08 3.27 -5.75
N LEU A 24 3.33 4.21 -6.31
CA LEU A 24 1.99 3.93 -6.82
C LEU A 24 2.01 2.97 -8.01
N TYR A 25 3.00 3.10 -8.89
CA TYR A 25 3.20 2.17 -10.00
C TYR A 25 3.48 0.75 -9.49
N PHE A 26 4.36 0.62 -8.49
CA PHE A 26 4.67 -0.67 -7.87
C PHE A 26 3.42 -1.29 -7.22
N MET A 27 2.65 -0.50 -6.47
CA MET A 27 1.42 -0.98 -5.84
C MET A 27 0.40 -1.43 -6.87
N ARG A 28 0.27 -0.70 -7.97
CA ARG A 28 -0.62 -1.07 -9.07
C ARG A 28 -0.15 -2.35 -9.76
N LYS A 29 1.15 -2.54 -9.93
CA LYS A 29 1.69 -3.74 -10.57
C LYS A 29 1.39 -5.01 -9.75
N TYR A 30 1.52 -4.94 -8.44
CA TYR A 30 1.45 -6.12 -7.57
C TYR A 30 0.16 -6.27 -6.78
N PHE A 31 -0.58 -5.19 -6.56
CA PHE A 31 -1.73 -5.18 -5.65
C PHE A 31 -2.99 -4.56 -6.24
N LYS A 32 -3.07 -4.34 -7.52
CA LYS A 32 -4.21 -3.68 -8.14
C LYS A 32 -5.51 -4.44 -7.89
N ASP A 33 -6.54 -3.70 -7.45
CA ASP A 33 -7.90 -4.22 -7.39
C ASP A 33 -8.49 -4.28 -8.81
N THR A 34 -8.74 -5.50 -9.29
CA THR A 34 -9.35 -5.72 -10.59
C THR A 34 -10.88 -5.76 -10.54
N GLU A 35 -11.46 -5.82 -9.34
CA GLU A 35 -12.90 -5.92 -9.12
C GLU A 35 -13.58 -4.56 -8.92
N ARG A 36 -12.81 -3.49 -8.82
CA ARG A 36 -13.29 -2.11 -8.57
C ARG A 36 -14.20 -2.02 -7.35
N LEU A 37 -13.80 -2.65 -6.27
CA LEU A 37 -14.57 -2.69 -5.03
C LEU A 37 -14.71 -1.31 -4.39
N VAL A 38 -13.72 -0.44 -4.57
CA VAL A 38 -13.70 0.91 -4.02
C VAL A 38 -13.18 1.87 -5.08
N GLU A 39 -13.87 3.00 -5.24
CA GLU A 39 -13.44 4.07 -6.12
C GLU A 39 -13.40 5.39 -5.33
N PRO A 40 -12.38 6.22 -5.52
CA PRO A 40 -12.30 7.50 -4.85
C PRO A 40 -13.37 8.48 -5.40
N ILE A 41 -13.96 9.25 -4.50
CA ILE A 41 -14.95 10.28 -4.89
C ILE A 41 -14.26 11.42 -5.66
N THR A 42 -13.07 11.80 -5.20
CA THR A 42 -12.25 12.81 -5.86
C THR A 42 -10.90 12.16 -6.22
N PRO A 43 -10.83 11.50 -7.39
CA PRO A 43 -9.61 10.83 -7.79
C PRO A 43 -8.48 11.83 -8.03
N LEU A 44 -7.28 11.47 -7.63
CA LEU A 44 -6.08 12.18 -8.02
C LEU A 44 -5.72 11.75 -9.44
N GLU A 45 -5.72 12.68 -10.36
CA GLU A 45 -5.23 12.42 -11.70
C GLU A 45 -3.70 12.35 -11.66
N ILE A 46 -3.19 11.14 -11.60
CA ILE A 46 -1.76 10.88 -11.62
C ILE A 46 -1.39 10.44 -13.02
N HIS A 47 -0.64 11.27 -13.72
CA HIS A 47 -0.09 10.92 -15.02
C HIS A 47 1.23 10.17 -14.81
N ILE A 48 1.12 8.87 -14.60
CA ILE A 48 2.30 8.01 -14.48
C ILE A 48 2.75 7.63 -15.88
N ASP A 49 4.02 7.89 -16.19
CA ASP A 49 4.63 7.42 -17.42
C ASP A 49 4.93 5.92 -17.30
N ASP A 50 3.97 5.09 -17.67
CA ASP A 50 4.08 3.65 -17.57
C ASP A 50 5.26 3.08 -18.37
N ASN A 51 5.60 3.70 -19.49
CA ASN A 51 6.74 3.25 -20.31
C ASN A 51 8.06 3.50 -19.61
N LYS A 52 8.24 4.70 -19.05
CA LYS A 52 9.45 5.05 -18.30
C LYS A 52 9.61 4.19 -17.06
N LEU A 53 8.57 4.11 -16.24
CA LEU A 53 8.62 3.38 -14.98
C LEU A 53 8.69 1.88 -15.20
N GLY A 54 8.05 1.35 -16.21
CA GLY A 54 8.13 -0.07 -16.57
C GLY A 54 9.52 -0.50 -17.01
N LYS A 55 10.29 0.39 -17.64
CA LYS A 55 11.69 0.11 -17.98
C LYS A 55 12.60 0.09 -16.77
N ILE A 56 12.28 0.87 -15.74
CA ILE A 56 13.04 0.92 -14.50
C ILE A 56 12.67 -0.25 -13.61
N LEU A 57 11.37 -0.47 -13.41
CA LEU A 57 10.83 -1.55 -12.56
C LEU A 57 10.64 -2.82 -13.39
N CYS A 58 11.73 -3.41 -13.82
CA CYS A 58 11.76 -4.54 -14.75
C CYS A 58 12.39 -5.81 -14.18
N GLY A 59 12.31 -5.99 -12.88
CA GLY A 59 12.75 -7.22 -12.22
C GLY A 59 11.86 -8.42 -12.55
N ASN A 60 12.36 -9.61 -12.26
CA ASN A 60 11.67 -10.87 -12.59
C ASN A 60 10.62 -11.28 -11.56
N ASN A 61 10.66 -10.68 -10.38
CA ASN A 61 9.75 -11.00 -9.28
C ASN A 61 9.57 -9.83 -8.33
N TYR A 62 8.69 -10.01 -7.34
CA TYR A 62 8.38 -9.00 -6.33
C TYR A 62 9.63 -8.52 -5.59
N ASP A 63 10.47 -9.42 -5.13
CA ASP A 63 11.64 -9.07 -4.32
C ASP A 63 12.66 -8.23 -5.11
N GLU A 64 12.88 -8.56 -6.37
CA GLU A 64 13.74 -7.78 -7.25
C GLU A 64 13.17 -6.39 -7.49
N ASP A 65 11.90 -6.30 -7.82
CA ASP A 65 11.22 -5.02 -8.04
C ASP A 65 11.16 -4.19 -6.76
N TYR A 66 10.98 -4.80 -5.61
CA TYR A 66 11.00 -4.09 -4.32
C TYR A 66 12.39 -3.45 -4.06
N ARG A 67 13.46 -4.14 -4.39
CA ARG A 67 14.81 -3.58 -4.26
C ARG A 67 15.02 -2.40 -5.20
N ILE A 68 14.53 -2.51 -6.43
CA ILE A 68 14.57 -1.42 -7.42
C ILE A 68 13.77 -0.22 -6.89
N LEU A 69 12.56 -0.46 -6.40
CA LEU A 69 11.71 0.57 -5.81
C LEU A 69 12.42 1.29 -4.65
N SER A 70 12.96 0.54 -3.70
CA SER A 70 13.64 1.11 -2.53
C SER A 70 14.82 2.00 -2.92
N ARG A 71 15.62 1.55 -3.89
CA ARG A 71 16.76 2.30 -4.39
C ARG A 71 16.31 3.58 -5.10
N TYR A 72 15.33 3.47 -5.99
CA TYR A 72 14.79 4.59 -6.74
C TYR A 72 14.24 5.70 -5.81
N VAL A 73 13.46 5.30 -4.83
CA VAL A 73 12.88 6.22 -3.84
C VAL A 73 13.98 6.94 -3.06
N ARG A 74 15.02 6.21 -2.62
CA ARG A 74 16.16 6.81 -1.92
C ARG A 74 16.97 7.76 -2.80
N GLU A 75 17.15 7.42 -4.06
CA GLU A 75 17.85 8.29 -5.02
C GLU A 75 17.11 9.61 -5.24
N HIS A 76 15.81 9.63 -5.00
CA HIS A 76 15.00 10.85 -5.07
C HIS A 76 14.83 11.54 -3.71
N GLY A 77 15.66 11.19 -2.73
CA GLY A 77 15.68 11.84 -1.43
C GLY A 77 14.59 11.45 -0.48
N GLU A 78 13.89 10.34 -0.75
CA GLU A 78 12.77 9.87 0.07
C GLU A 78 13.03 8.47 0.61
N ASN A 79 12.14 8.02 1.48
CA ASN A 79 12.03 6.63 1.91
C ASN A 79 10.62 6.14 1.65
N ILE A 80 10.45 4.84 1.43
CA ILE A 80 9.11 4.27 1.36
C ILE A 80 8.43 4.53 2.71
N PRO A 81 7.24 5.17 2.72
CA PRO A 81 6.56 5.44 3.98
C PRO A 81 6.39 4.16 4.80
N PRO A 82 6.68 4.19 6.11
CA PRO A 82 6.64 2.98 6.94
C PRO A 82 5.30 2.24 6.89
N LEU A 83 4.20 2.97 6.82
CA LEU A 83 2.88 2.37 6.75
C LEU A 83 2.62 1.66 5.42
N VAL A 84 3.07 2.24 4.31
CA VAL A 84 3.02 1.60 2.98
C VAL A 84 3.80 0.30 3.01
N ASN A 85 5.01 0.36 3.53
CA ASN A 85 5.88 -0.81 3.63
C ASN A 85 5.27 -1.89 4.52
N ALA A 86 4.70 -1.51 5.65
CA ALA A 86 4.04 -2.43 6.57
C ALA A 86 2.87 -3.14 5.89
N TYR A 87 2.00 -2.42 5.19
CA TYR A 87 0.86 -3.02 4.50
C TYR A 87 1.29 -3.96 3.38
N MET A 88 2.25 -3.56 2.55
CA MET A 88 2.73 -4.40 1.45
C MET A 88 3.35 -5.71 1.94
N SER A 89 3.90 -5.72 3.14
CA SER A 89 4.52 -6.91 3.73
C SER A 89 3.59 -7.79 4.55
N LEU A 90 2.32 -7.40 4.72
CA LEU A 90 1.37 -8.17 5.53
C LEU A 90 0.78 -9.36 4.79
N SER A 91 0.41 -9.19 3.53
CA SER A 91 -0.34 -10.20 2.80
C SER A 91 -0.06 -10.15 1.31
N PRO A 92 0.07 -11.30 0.63
CA PRO A 92 0.25 -11.34 -0.81
C PRO A 92 -1.03 -10.97 -1.58
N SER A 93 -2.19 -11.04 -0.95
CA SER A 93 -3.48 -10.75 -1.57
C SER A 93 -4.02 -9.36 -1.23
N MET A 94 -3.21 -8.48 -0.63
CA MET A 94 -3.60 -7.10 -0.40
C MET A 94 -4.07 -6.46 -1.71
N LYS A 95 -5.14 -5.68 -1.65
CA LYS A 95 -5.62 -4.91 -2.80
C LYS A 95 -5.39 -3.44 -2.55
N SER A 96 -4.87 -2.74 -3.54
CA SER A 96 -4.77 -1.30 -3.55
C SER A 96 -5.80 -0.72 -4.51
N PHE A 97 -6.41 0.36 -4.10
CA PHE A 97 -7.41 1.07 -4.88
C PHE A 97 -6.83 2.39 -5.40
N GLY A 98 -7.67 3.23 -5.96
CA GLY A 98 -7.24 4.53 -6.44
C GLY A 98 -6.78 5.47 -5.32
N THR A 99 -6.07 6.49 -5.70
CA THR A 99 -5.59 7.53 -4.79
C THR A 99 -6.51 8.74 -4.88
N ALA A 100 -6.83 9.34 -3.76
CA ALA A 100 -7.67 10.51 -3.66
C ALA A 100 -6.98 11.62 -2.88
N ILE A 101 -7.39 12.86 -3.17
CA ILE A 101 -6.97 14.01 -2.37
C ILE A 101 -7.96 14.19 -1.23
N ASN A 102 -7.46 14.39 -0.01
CA ASN A 102 -8.29 14.73 1.14
C ASN A 102 -8.16 16.22 1.48
N PRO A 103 -9.07 17.07 0.96
CA PRO A 103 -8.99 18.51 1.20
C PRO A 103 -9.28 18.89 2.65
N GLY A 104 -10.01 18.06 3.38
CA GLY A 104 -10.29 18.26 4.79
C GLY A 104 -9.11 17.96 5.72
N PHE A 105 -8.04 17.42 5.18
CA PHE A 105 -6.84 17.07 5.94
C PHE A 105 -5.56 17.54 5.23
N GLY A 106 -5.50 18.84 4.94
CA GLY A 106 -4.32 19.47 4.36
C GLY A 106 -4.03 19.11 2.91
N GLY A 107 -4.98 18.54 2.17
CA GLY A 107 -4.78 18.16 0.78
C GLY A 107 -3.87 16.94 0.59
N VAL A 108 -3.69 16.12 1.61
CA VAL A 108 -2.87 14.92 1.52
C VAL A 108 -3.45 13.91 0.52
N GLU A 109 -2.58 13.10 -0.03
CA GLU A 109 -2.94 12.03 -0.97
C GLU A 109 -3.15 10.73 -0.20
N GLU A 110 -4.32 10.14 -0.35
CA GLU A 110 -4.70 8.91 0.34
C GLU A 110 -4.98 7.79 -0.65
N THR A 111 -4.32 6.65 -0.44
CA THR A 111 -4.55 5.42 -1.22
C THR A 111 -5.18 4.39 -0.30
N ALA A 112 -6.36 3.91 -0.67
CA ALA A 112 -7.06 2.90 0.09
C ALA A 112 -6.47 1.50 -0.16
N ILE A 113 -6.44 0.68 0.89
CA ILE A 113 -6.01 -0.72 0.81
C ILE A 113 -6.99 -1.63 1.54
N LEU A 114 -7.05 -2.88 1.11
CA LEU A 114 -7.84 -3.93 1.73
C LEU A 114 -7.00 -5.17 1.94
N ILE A 115 -7.05 -5.73 3.14
CA ILE A 115 -6.33 -6.94 3.49
C ILE A 115 -7.31 -7.99 3.99
N LYS A 116 -7.26 -9.17 3.40
CA LYS A 116 -7.98 -10.32 3.91
C LYS A 116 -7.18 -10.95 5.03
N ILE A 117 -7.74 -11.01 6.23
CA ILE A 117 -7.03 -11.46 7.43
C ILE A 117 -6.51 -12.89 7.29
N ALA A 118 -7.29 -13.76 6.63
CA ALA A 118 -6.89 -15.15 6.44
C ALA A 118 -5.60 -15.31 5.61
N ASP A 119 -5.28 -14.33 4.78
CA ASP A 119 -4.12 -14.37 3.89
C ASP A 119 -2.88 -13.68 4.47
N VAL A 120 -2.97 -13.15 5.69
CA VAL A 120 -1.81 -12.52 6.34
C VAL A 120 -0.74 -13.57 6.62
N TYR A 121 0.51 -13.24 6.28
CA TYR A 121 1.64 -14.15 6.52
C TYR A 121 1.72 -14.58 7.99
N GLU A 122 2.01 -15.85 8.23
CA GLU A 122 2.01 -16.43 9.58
C GLU A 122 2.92 -15.69 10.56
N THR A 123 4.10 -15.29 10.10
CA THR A 123 5.02 -14.48 10.91
C THR A 123 4.45 -13.13 11.31
N LYS A 124 3.64 -12.54 10.43
CA LYS A 124 3.00 -11.25 10.68
C LYS A 124 1.77 -11.41 11.56
N LYS A 125 1.03 -12.52 11.46
CA LYS A 125 -0.05 -12.84 12.39
C LYS A 125 0.46 -12.91 13.82
N ALA A 126 1.58 -13.58 14.04
CA ALA A 126 2.19 -13.65 15.35
C ALA A 126 2.58 -12.27 15.89
N ARG A 127 3.05 -11.36 15.03
CA ARG A 127 3.50 -10.04 15.43
C ARG A 127 2.38 -9.02 15.60
N HIS A 128 1.44 -8.97 14.65
CA HIS A 128 0.44 -7.90 14.55
C HIS A 128 -0.94 -8.33 15.01
N ILE A 129 -1.43 -9.45 14.52
CA ILE A 129 -2.80 -9.89 14.77
C ILE A 129 -2.94 -10.54 16.13
N SER A 130 -2.01 -11.39 16.50
CA SER A 130 -2.06 -12.06 17.79
C SER A 130 -1.87 -11.11 18.97
N THR A 131 -1.35 -9.91 18.75
CA THR A 131 -1.22 -8.90 19.80
C THR A 131 -2.50 -8.10 20.00
N TYR A 132 -3.14 -7.68 18.91
CA TYR A 132 -4.33 -6.82 18.97
C TYR A 132 -5.63 -7.60 19.02
N ILE A 133 -5.84 -8.47 18.07
CA ILE A 133 -7.09 -9.20 17.92
C ILE A 133 -7.34 -10.17 19.08
N PRO A 134 -6.35 -10.96 19.52
CA PRO A 134 -6.57 -11.84 20.66
C PRO A 134 -6.93 -11.14 21.94
N ARG A 135 -6.47 -9.91 22.15
CA ARG A 135 -6.87 -9.15 23.33
C ARG A 135 -8.37 -8.90 23.32
N ILE A 136 -8.92 -8.49 22.21
CA ILE A 136 -10.34 -8.28 22.02
C ILE A 136 -11.10 -9.59 22.05
N LEU A 137 -10.61 -10.59 21.36
CA LEU A 137 -11.23 -11.91 21.28
C LEU A 137 -11.21 -12.67 22.60
N ARG A 138 -10.16 -12.50 23.41
CA ARG A 138 -10.12 -13.07 24.74
C ARG A 138 -11.24 -12.56 25.63
N LEU A 139 -11.58 -11.29 25.46
CA LEU A 139 -12.68 -10.71 26.22
C LEU A 139 -14.05 -11.18 25.71
N ARG A 140 -14.13 -11.62 24.46
CA ARG A 140 -15.40 -12.07 23.89
C ARG A 140 -15.64 -13.55 24.02
N LYS A 141 -14.58 -14.29 23.74
CA LYS A 141 -14.70 -15.71 23.65
C LYS A 141 -14.87 -16.33 24.96
N PHE A 142 -14.45 -15.78 25.40
CA PHE A 142 -13.45 -16.59 25.61
C PHE A 142 -13.56 -16.33 26.90
#